data_1505b49560aafcc111cd33438e34a780
#
_entry.id   1505b49560aafcc111cd33438e34a780
#
_cell.length_a   1.000
_cell.length_b   1.000
_cell.length_c   1.000
_cell.angle_alpha   90.00
_cell.angle_beta   90.00
_cell.angle_gamma   90.00
#
_symmetry.space_group_name_H-M   'P 1'
#
loop_
_entity.id
_entity.type
_entity.pdbx_description
1 polymer ?
#
loop_
_entity_poly.entity_id
_entity_poly.type
_entity_poly.pdbx_seq_one_letter_code
_entity_poly.pdbx_strand_id
1 'polypeptide(L)'
;MVSEGWAVEVVERYLAEPVGNGGVPLVVTDVSPHRLGWVVETQGERYVRTRDIVDMLVGHGPFLVDGLDGSLHQVHVTADLENGEWIEEYLEQVRGVERVDPMRSRTAELLDSGQRVEALRFVRSQAPDLGVQGAKEYVEAVVAGVPVPDHVRSRLPQPPARRTVRWALSAPNREPVRDS
;
A
#
# COMPACT_ATOMS: atom_id res chain seq x y z
N MET A 1 12.43 -13.20 -6.06
CA MET A 1 12.31 -12.05 -5.15
C MET A 1 13.57 -11.22 -5.32
N VAL A 2 13.43 -9.91 -5.42
CA VAL A 2 14.56 -8.98 -5.57
C VAL A 2 15.48 -9.11 -4.34
N SER A 3 16.81 -9.09 -4.54
CA SER A 3 17.78 -9.15 -3.45
C SER A 3 17.97 -7.79 -2.77
N GLU A 4 18.48 -7.80 -1.53
CA GLU A 4 18.82 -6.58 -0.79
C GLU A 4 19.78 -5.69 -1.57
N GLY A 5 20.87 -6.27 -2.08
CA GLY A 5 21.87 -5.53 -2.86
C GLY A 5 21.28 -4.89 -4.11
N TRP A 6 20.36 -5.59 -4.79
CA TRP A 6 19.64 -5.02 -5.92
C TRP A 6 18.74 -3.84 -5.51
N ALA A 7 18.07 -3.94 -4.37
CA ALA A 7 17.22 -2.85 -3.86
C ALA A 7 18.04 -1.58 -3.59
N VAL A 8 19.24 -1.73 -3.00
CA VAL A 8 20.19 -0.61 -2.81
C VAL A 8 20.57 0.01 -4.14
N GLU A 9 20.99 -0.82 -5.12
CA GLU A 9 21.40 -0.32 -6.44
C GLU A 9 20.29 0.45 -7.16
N VAL A 10 19.03 0.02 -7.02
CA VAL A 10 17.87 0.71 -7.62
C VAL A 10 17.71 2.10 -7.03
N VAL A 11 17.79 2.21 -5.69
CA VAL A 11 17.66 3.49 -4.99
C VAL A 11 18.85 4.41 -5.30
N GLU A 12 20.09 3.91 -5.22
CA GLU A 12 21.28 4.70 -5.53
C GLU A 12 21.26 5.25 -6.95
N ARG A 13 20.84 4.43 -7.93
CA ARG A 13 20.66 4.88 -9.32
C ARG A 13 19.64 6.00 -9.44
N TYR A 14 18.50 5.87 -8.76
CA TYR A 14 17.49 6.92 -8.72
C TYR A 14 18.02 8.21 -8.07
N LEU A 15 18.78 8.10 -6.98
CA LEU A 15 19.35 9.25 -6.28
C LEU A 15 20.45 9.95 -7.08
N ALA A 16 21.11 9.24 -7.98
CA ALA A 16 22.11 9.81 -8.89
C ALA A 16 21.50 10.68 -10.01
N GLU A 17 20.19 10.56 -10.26
CA GLU A 17 19.51 11.39 -11.24
C GLU A 17 19.20 12.80 -10.68
N PRO A 18 19.43 13.87 -11.44
CA PRO A 18 19.25 15.26 -10.97
C PRO A 18 17.82 15.59 -10.53
N VAL A 19 16.83 14.82 -10.97
CA VAL A 19 15.40 15.06 -10.73
C VAL A 19 14.92 14.41 -9.42
N GLY A 20 15.63 13.39 -8.93
CA GLY A 20 15.12 12.52 -7.86
C GLY A 20 15.15 13.11 -6.45
N ASN A 21 15.97 14.13 -6.17
CA ASN A 21 16.29 14.54 -4.80
C ASN A 21 16.21 16.05 -4.50
N GLY A 22 15.64 16.85 -5.42
CA GLY A 22 15.54 18.30 -5.22
C GLY A 22 16.90 19.02 -5.10
N GLY A 23 17.99 18.39 -5.56
CA GLY A 23 19.35 18.94 -5.55
C GLY A 23 20.13 18.71 -4.26
N VAL A 24 19.56 18.00 -3.26
CA VAL A 24 20.28 17.61 -2.04
C VAL A 24 20.88 16.21 -2.24
N PRO A 25 22.21 16.02 -2.12
CA PRO A 25 22.81 14.72 -2.18
C PRO A 25 22.29 13.81 -1.06
N LEU A 26 21.67 12.71 -1.44
CA LEU A 26 21.16 11.68 -0.53
C LEU A 26 22.01 10.42 -0.62
N VAL A 27 22.14 9.72 0.50
CA VAL A 27 22.79 8.41 0.59
C VAL A 27 21.88 7.42 1.30
N VAL A 28 22.00 6.15 0.95
CA VAL A 28 21.31 5.07 1.65
C VAL A 28 21.89 4.93 3.06
N THR A 29 21.05 4.85 4.06
CA THR A 29 21.44 4.76 5.47
C THR A 29 21.03 3.46 6.12
N ASP A 30 19.92 2.86 5.67
CA ASP A 30 19.42 1.59 6.17
C ASP A 30 18.63 0.85 5.11
N VAL A 31 18.61 -0.50 5.22
CA VAL A 31 17.81 -1.37 4.35
C VAL A 31 17.19 -2.45 5.20
N SER A 32 15.89 -2.58 5.15
CA SER A 32 15.15 -3.57 5.93
C SER A 32 14.17 -4.37 5.07
N PRO A 33 14.01 -5.67 5.37
CA PRO A 33 13.04 -6.50 4.65
C PRO A 33 11.62 -6.08 5.01
N HIS A 34 10.74 -6.08 4.01
CA HIS A 34 9.33 -5.79 4.16
C HIS A 34 8.51 -6.82 3.38
N ARG A 35 7.26 -7.07 3.77
CA ARG A 35 6.37 -8.03 3.10
C ARG A 35 6.10 -7.73 1.61
N LEU A 36 6.29 -6.49 1.20
CA LEU A 36 6.16 -6.05 -0.20
C LEU A 36 7.49 -6.11 -0.97
N GLY A 37 8.64 -6.18 -0.28
CA GLY A 37 9.96 -6.13 -0.87
C GLY A 37 11.00 -5.60 0.12
N TRP A 38 11.62 -4.46 -0.19
CA TRP A 38 12.65 -3.84 0.63
C TRP A 38 12.30 -2.39 0.92
N VAL A 39 12.38 -2.01 2.20
CA VAL A 39 12.34 -0.62 2.61
C VAL A 39 13.76 -0.09 2.72
N VAL A 40 14.02 1.02 2.03
CA VAL A 40 15.34 1.65 1.96
C VAL A 40 15.25 3.06 2.50
N GLU A 41 15.95 3.32 3.59
CA GLU A 41 16.02 4.64 4.19
C GLU A 41 17.19 5.44 3.63
N THR A 42 16.98 6.73 3.49
CA THR A 42 18.00 7.64 2.96
C THR A 42 18.11 8.88 3.80
N GLN A 43 19.26 9.52 3.76
CA GLN A 43 19.51 10.77 4.48
C GLN A 43 20.48 11.64 3.68
N GLY A 44 20.50 12.93 3.99
CA GLY A 44 21.45 13.89 3.43
C GLY A 44 22.90 13.45 3.67
N GLU A 45 23.72 13.37 2.61
CA GLU A 45 25.13 12.98 2.70
C GLU A 45 25.87 13.82 3.75
N ARG A 46 25.59 15.11 3.79
CA ARG A 46 26.21 16.05 4.73
C ARG A 46 25.90 15.68 6.18
N TYR A 47 24.64 15.38 6.49
CA TYR A 47 24.24 14.93 7.83
C TYR A 47 24.92 13.62 8.22
N VAL A 48 24.97 12.67 7.32
CA VAL A 48 25.62 11.36 7.60
C VAL A 48 27.09 11.56 7.97
N ARG A 49 27.77 12.52 7.33
CA ARG A 49 29.19 12.83 7.57
C ARG A 49 29.40 13.67 8.82
N THR A 50 28.61 14.72 9.04
CA THR A 50 28.83 15.71 10.11
C THR A 50 28.12 15.36 11.41
N ARG A 51 26.99 14.65 11.32
CA ARG A 51 26.05 14.40 12.41
C ARG A 51 25.47 15.69 13.01
N ASP A 52 25.59 16.80 12.31
CA ASP A 52 24.99 18.07 12.71
C ASP A 52 23.50 18.07 12.36
N ILE A 53 22.65 18.30 13.34
CA ILE A 53 21.19 18.29 13.19
C ILE A 53 20.68 19.34 12.18
N VAL A 54 21.45 20.41 11.98
CA VAL A 54 21.14 21.45 10.99
C VAL A 54 21.20 20.91 9.55
N ASP A 55 22.02 19.89 9.33
CA ASP A 55 22.17 19.24 8.03
C ASP A 55 21.18 18.08 7.81
N MET A 56 20.37 17.77 8.85
CA MET A 56 19.42 16.66 8.79
C MET A 56 18.27 16.97 7.84
N LEU A 57 18.06 16.11 6.86
CA LEU A 57 16.89 16.20 5.99
C LEU A 57 15.68 15.58 6.68
N VAL A 58 14.63 16.39 6.82
CA VAL A 58 13.37 15.97 7.46
C VAL A 58 12.23 15.98 6.45
N GLY A 59 11.27 15.09 6.62
CA GLY A 59 10.02 15.13 5.87
C GLY A 59 10.02 14.34 4.54
N HIS A 60 11.13 13.70 4.17
CA HIS A 60 11.11 12.69 3.11
C HIS A 60 10.83 11.30 3.70
N GLY A 61 9.98 10.53 3.05
CA GLY A 61 9.69 9.16 3.46
C GLY A 61 10.71 8.18 2.87
N PRO A 62 10.75 6.95 3.37
CA PRO A 62 11.59 5.91 2.84
C PRO A 62 11.15 5.49 1.43
N PHE A 63 12.05 4.78 0.75
CA PHE A 63 11.75 4.13 -0.51
C PHE A 63 11.29 2.69 -0.28
N LEU A 64 10.34 2.24 -1.10
CA LEU A 64 9.95 0.84 -1.23
C LEU A 64 10.43 0.34 -2.59
N VAL A 65 11.25 -0.69 -2.59
CA VAL A 65 11.58 -1.46 -3.80
C VAL A 65 10.72 -2.73 -3.80
N ASP A 66 9.82 -2.84 -4.79
CA ASP A 66 8.92 -3.98 -4.87
C ASP A 66 9.69 -5.30 -5.08
N GLY A 67 9.40 -6.28 -4.25
CA GLY A 67 10.07 -7.58 -4.26
C GLY A 67 9.71 -8.47 -5.46
N LEU A 68 8.64 -8.14 -6.21
CA LEU A 68 8.19 -8.92 -7.36
C LEU A 68 8.80 -8.41 -8.66
N ASP A 69 8.77 -7.09 -8.88
CA ASP A 69 9.17 -6.48 -10.15
C ASP A 69 10.31 -5.48 -10.05
N GLY A 70 10.77 -5.17 -8.83
CA GLY A 70 11.86 -4.21 -8.59
C GLY A 70 11.49 -2.76 -8.84
N SER A 71 10.21 -2.43 -8.99
CA SER A 71 9.76 -1.05 -9.14
C SER A 71 10.03 -0.24 -7.87
N LEU A 72 10.37 1.04 -8.07
CA LEU A 72 10.72 1.96 -7.00
C LEU A 72 9.55 2.89 -6.68
N HIS A 73 9.21 2.96 -5.41
CA HIS A 73 8.15 3.80 -4.88
C HIS A 73 8.64 4.60 -3.68
N GLN A 74 8.01 5.72 -3.38
CA GLN A 74 8.29 6.48 -2.16
C GLN A 74 7.10 6.39 -1.21
N VAL A 75 7.35 5.95 0.02
CA VAL A 75 6.36 5.86 1.07
C VAL A 75 6.31 7.17 1.84
N HIS A 76 5.12 7.59 2.28
CA HIS A 76 5.00 8.84 3.04
C HIS A 76 5.70 8.72 4.39
N VAL A 77 6.37 9.79 4.82
CA VAL A 77 7.16 9.84 6.07
C VAL A 77 6.35 9.48 7.33
N THR A 78 5.03 9.69 7.32
CA THR A 78 4.14 9.37 8.44
C THR A 78 3.47 8.01 8.32
N ALA A 79 3.84 7.21 7.31
CA ALA A 79 3.24 5.89 7.13
C ALA A 79 3.77 4.92 8.19
N ASP A 80 2.87 4.14 8.79
CA ASP A 80 3.25 2.98 9.59
C ASP A 80 3.76 1.88 8.65
N LEU A 81 5.08 1.65 8.66
CA LEU A 81 5.71 0.70 7.74
C LEU A 81 5.32 -0.75 7.99
N GLU A 82 4.94 -1.10 9.21
CA GLU A 82 4.61 -2.49 9.55
C GLU A 82 3.15 -2.85 9.21
N ASN A 83 2.20 -1.95 9.53
CA ASN A 83 0.78 -2.27 9.52
C ASN A 83 -0.11 -1.20 8.88
N GLY A 84 0.46 -0.26 8.15
CA GLY A 84 -0.29 0.88 7.61
C GLY A 84 -1.30 0.50 6.52
N GLU A 85 -2.43 1.21 6.48
CA GLU A 85 -3.44 1.09 5.42
C GLU A 85 -2.88 1.35 4.01
N TRP A 86 -1.72 2.02 3.91
CA TRP A 86 -1.01 2.26 2.66
C TRP A 86 -0.60 0.95 1.97
N ILE A 87 -0.41 -0.12 2.72
CA ILE A 87 -0.03 -1.44 2.19
C ILE A 87 -1.17 -2.04 1.37
N GLU A 88 -2.40 -1.92 1.87
CA GLU A 88 -3.59 -2.38 1.14
C GLU A 88 -3.82 -1.54 -0.11
N GLU A 89 -3.65 -0.22 0.00
CA GLU A 89 -3.71 0.71 -1.12
C GLU A 89 -2.64 0.38 -2.17
N TYR A 90 -1.42 0.05 -1.73
CA TYR A 90 -0.35 -0.40 -2.61
C TYR A 90 -0.70 -1.68 -3.35
N LEU A 91 -1.20 -2.69 -2.62
CA LEU A 91 -1.58 -3.97 -3.20
C LEU A 91 -2.67 -3.80 -4.26
N GLU A 92 -3.65 -2.93 -4.00
CA GLU A 92 -4.73 -2.63 -4.94
C GLU A 92 -4.23 -1.88 -6.17
N GLN A 93 -3.51 -0.76 -5.97
CA GLN A 93 -3.17 0.15 -7.06
C GLN A 93 -1.96 -0.28 -7.88
N VAL A 94 -0.97 -0.92 -7.24
CA VAL A 94 0.27 -1.31 -7.90
C VAL A 94 0.25 -2.77 -8.32
N ARG A 95 -0.20 -3.66 -7.43
CA ARG A 95 -0.22 -5.10 -7.72
C ARG A 95 -1.55 -5.61 -8.26
N GLY A 96 -2.57 -4.75 -8.37
CA GLY A 96 -3.89 -5.14 -8.88
C GLY A 96 -4.62 -6.17 -8.01
N VAL A 97 -4.23 -6.30 -6.73
CA VAL A 97 -4.89 -7.20 -5.79
C VAL A 97 -6.22 -6.59 -5.39
N GLU A 98 -7.31 -7.29 -5.66
CA GLU A 98 -8.64 -6.81 -5.26
C GLU A 98 -8.70 -6.66 -3.73
N ARG A 99 -9.05 -5.46 -3.29
CA ARG A 99 -9.17 -5.17 -1.86
C ARG A 99 -10.25 -6.05 -1.25
N VAL A 100 -9.88 -6.81 -0.22
CA VAL A 100 -10.86 -7.55 0.57
C VAL A 100 -11.74 -6.53 1.29
N ASP A 101 -13.01 -6.46 0.91
CA ASP A 101 -14.00 -5.60 1.57
C ASP A 101 -14.22 -6.10 3.03
N PRO A 102 -13.78 -5.33 4.06
CA PRO A 102 -13.92 -5.77 5.45
C PRO A 102 -15.38 -6.03 5.84
N MET A 103 -16.31 -5.27 5.24
CA MET A 103 -17.73 -5.47 5.45
C MET A 103 -18.17 -6.80 4.86
N ARG A 104 -17.64 -7.20 3.69
CA ARG A 104 -17.93 -8.50 3.05
C ARG A 104 -17.43 -9.66 3.90
N SER A 105 -16.19 -9.58 4.40
CA SER A 105 -15.59 -10.63 5.24
C SER A 105 -16.40 -10.83 6.52
N ARG A 106 -16.74 -9.73 7.22
CA ARG A 106 -17.52 -9.83 8.45
C ARG A 106 -18.95 -10.30 8.20
N THR A 107 -19.56 -9.92 7.09
CA THR A 107 -20.88 -10.41 6.68
C THR A 107 -20.83 -11.91 6.42
N ALA A 108 -19.82 -12.41 5.73
CA ALA A 108 -19.62 -13.84 5.47
C ALA A 108 -19.47 -14.64 6.76
N GLU A 109 -18.63 -14.20 7.71
CA GLU A 109 -18.48 -14.84 9.02
C GLU A 109 -19.81 -14.98 9.78
N LEU A 110 -20.62 -13.94 9.77
CA LEU A 110 -21.95 -13.95 10.42
C LEU A 110 -22.89 -14.94 9.72
N LEU A 111 -22.84 -15.01 8.40
CA LEU A 111 -23.64 -15.93 7.60
C LEU A 111 -23.23 -17.38 7.81
N ASP A 112 -21.93 -17.67 7.84
CA ASP A 112 -21.38 -19.00 8.13
C ASP A 112 -21.77 -19.50 9.52
N SER A 113 -21.91 -18.56 10.47
CA SER A 113 -22.41 -18.83 11.82
C SER A 113 -23.95 -18.92 11.91
N GLY A 114 -24.68 -18.88 10.78
CA GLY A 114 -26.14 -18.90 10.74
C GLY A 114 -26.84 -17.62 11.20
N GLN A 115 -26.12 -16.55 11.44
CA GLN A 115 -26.60 -15.29 12.01
C GLN A 115 -27.07 -14.29 10.93
N ARG A 116 -28.00 -14.72 10.05
CA ARG A 116 -28.43 -13.91 8.89
C ARG A 116 -29.05 -12.55 9.30
N VAL A 117 -29.76 -12.50 10.40
CA VAL A 117 -30.37 -11.25 10.89
C VAL A 117 -29.29 -10.27 11.36
N GLU A 118 -28.28 -10.77 12.05
CA GLU A 118 -27.16 -9.97 12.51
C GLU A 118 -26.31 -9.48 11.33
N ALA A 119 -26.10 -10.30 10.30
CA ALA A 119 -25.46 -9.88 9.07
C ALA A 119 -26.19 -8.71 8.40
N LEU A 120 -27.52 -8.76 8.31
CA LEU A 120 -28.33 -7.65 7.79
C LEU A 120 -28.25 -6.39 8.67
N ARG A 121 -28.26 -6.54 9.99
CA ARG A 121 -28.09 -5.40 10.92
C ARG A 121 -26.71 -4.79 10.78
N PHE A 122 -25.67 -5.63 10.70
CA PHE A 122 -24.31 -5.18 10.50
C PHE A 122 -24.17 -4.38 9.21
N VAL A 123 -24.59 -4.91 8.06
CA VAL A 123 -24.54 -4.20 6.78
C VAL A 123 -25.25 -2.85 6.85
N ARG A 124 -26.44 -2.78 7.47
CA ARG A 124 -27.17 -1.52 7.64
C ARG A 124 -26.49 -0.53 8.58
N SER A 125 -25.77 -0.99 9.58
CA SER A 125 -24.99 -0.12 10.48
C SER A 125 -23.78 0.48 9.79
N GLN A 126 -23.14 -0.27 8.90
CA GLN A 126 -21.96 0.18 8.14
C GLN A 126 -22.34 1.05 6.93
N ALA A 127 -23.47 0.80 6.31
CA ALA A 127 -23.95 1.50 5.10
C ALA A 127 -25.44 1.90 5.25
N PRO A 128 -25.74 2.93 6.05
CA PRO A 128 -27.13 3.36 6.31
C PRO A 128 -27.89 3.74 5.03
N ASP A 129 -27.18 4.29 4.05
CA ASP A 129 -27.75 4.77 2.78
C ASP A 129 -28.25 3.64 1.87
N LEU A 130 -27.88 2.39 2.15
CA LEU A 130 -28.39 1.23 1.41
C LEU A 130 -29.87 0.96 1.65
N GLY A 131 -30.39 1.35 2.82
CA GLY A 131 -31.70 0.95 3.26
C GLY A 131 -31.86 -0.56 3.46
N VAL A 132 -33.09 -1.02 3.68
CA VAL A 132 -33.36 -2.46 3.94
C VAL A 132 -33.13 -3.31 2.67
N GLN A 133 -33.58 -2.81 1.53
CA GLN A 133 -33.51 -3.57 0.27
C GLN A 133 -32.08 -3.73 -0.19
N GLY A 134 -31.27 -2.66 -0.22
CA GLY A 134 -29.87 -2.74 -0.62
C GLY A 134 -29.04 -3.61 0.34
N ALA A 135 -29.34 -3.59 1.64
CA ALA A 135 -28.68 -4.50 2.58
C ALA A 135 -29.03 -5.98 2.32
N LYS A 136 -30.26 -6.30 1.93
CA LYS A 136 -30.64 -7.65 1.53
C LYS A 136 -29.88 -8.10 0.28
N GLU A 137 -29.83 -7.26 -0.75
CA GLU A 137 -29.11 -7.56 -2.00
C GLU A 137 -27.62 -7.73 -1.76
N TYR A 138 -27.03 -6.92 -0.87
CA TYR A 138 -25.64 -7.09 -0.45
C TYR A 138 -25.39 -8.46 0.21
N VAL A 139 -26.22 -8.82 1.21
CA VAL A 139 -26.13 -10.12 1.90
C VAL A 139 -26.34 -11.29 0.94
N GLU A 140 -27.27 -11.18 0.00
CA GLU A 140 -27.51 -12.21 -1.02
C GLU A 140 -26.29 -12.37 -1.96
N ALA A 141 -25.66 -11.28 -2.38
CA ALA A 141 -24.44 -11.31 -3.16
C ALA A 141 -23.29 -12.00 -2.40
N VAL A 142 -23.17 -11.75 -1.08
CA VAL A 142 -22.17 -12.42 -0.23
C VAL A 142 -22.44 -13.92 -0.13
N VAL A 143 -23.70 -14.32 0.12
CA VAL A 143 -24.11 -15.74 0.17
C VAL A 143 -23.83 -16.45 -1.15
N ALA A 144 -24.13 -15.79 -2.26
CA ALA A 144 -23.92 -16.36 -3.60
C ALA A 144 -22.43 -16.35 -4.05
N GLY A 145 -21.54 -15.69 -3.31
CA GLY A 145 -20.12 -15.54 -3.69
C GLY A 145 -19.93 -14.69 -4.95
N VAL A 146 -20.92 -13.87 -5.34
CA VAL A 146 -20.88 -13.02 -6.54
C VAL A 146 -20.55 -11.56 -6.21
N PRO A 147 -20.09 -10.76 -7.18
CA PRO A 147 -19.91 -9.34 -7.00
C PRO A 147 -21.20 -8.62 -6.57
N VAL A 148 -21.06 -7.63 -5.70
CA VAL A 148 -22.17 -6.78 -5.28
C VAL A 148 -22.66 -5.95 -6.49
N PRO A 149 -23.99 -5.87 -6.75
CA PRO A 149 -24.53 -5.09 -7.85
C PRO A 149 -24.09 -3.62 -7.81
N ASP A 150 -23.85 -3.00 -8.97
CA ASP A 150 -23.27 -1.65 -9.06
C ASP A 150 -24.14 -0.59 -8.37
N HIS A 151 -25.46 -0.69 -8.44
CA HIS A 151 -26.38 0.24 -7.77
C HIS A 151 -26.35 0.13 -6.23
N VAL A 152 -25.91 -1.02 -5.69
CA VAL A 152 -25.66 -1.22 -4.26
C VAL A 152 -24.26 -0.73 -3.92
N ARG A 153 -23.25 -1.10 -4.74
CA ARG A 153 -21.86 -0.72 -4.57
C ARG A 153 -21.68 0.80 -4.52
N SER A 154 -22.36 1.54 -5.37
CA SER A 154 -22.29 3.03 -5.42
C SER A 154 -22.79 3.73 -4.15
N ARG A 155 -23.54 3.02 -3.29
CA ARG A 155 -24.07 3.52 -2.01
C ARG A 155 -23.28 3.03 -0.81
N LEU A 156 -22.28 2.18 -1.01
CA LEU A 156 -21.38 1.77 0.07
C LEU A 156 -20.48 2.94 0.49
N PRO A 157 -20.10 3.00 1.77
CA PRO A 157 -19.11 3.97 2.22
C PRO A 157 -17.84 3.84 1.38
N GLN A 158 -17.48 4.92 0.71
CA GLN A 158 -16.22 4.97 -0.02
C GLN A 158 -15.08 5.15 1.00
N PRO A 159 -14.01 4.37 0.91
CA PRO A 159 -12.84 4.63 1.73
C PRO A 159 -12.35 6.06 1.44
N PRO A 160 -11.88 6.80 2.47
CA PRO A 160 -11.37 8.13 2.26
C PRO A 160 -10.26 8.10 1.22
N ALA A 161 -10.30 9.03 0.25
CA ALA A 161 -9.24 9.18 -0.75
C ALA A 161 -7.93 9.50 -0.02
N ARG A 162 -7.04 8.53 0.08
CA ARG A 162 -5.75 8.68 0.76
C ARG A 162 -4.64 8.74 -0.26
N ARG A 163 -3.75 9.73 -0.10
CA ARG A 163 -2.52 9.89 -0.89
C ARG A 163 -1.35 9.57 0.02
N THR A 164 -1.14 8.30 0.32
CA THR A 164 -0.09 7.89 1.27
C THR A 164 1.21 7.51 0.59
N VAL A 165 1.21 7.33 -0.74
CA VAL A 165 2.40 6.90 -1.48
C VAL A 165 2.50 7.63 -2.82
N ARG A 166 3.69 8.02 -3.19
CA ARG A 166 4.04 8.36 -4.57
C ARG A 166 4.33 7.05 -5.29
N TRP A 167 3.37 6.63 -6.11
CA TRP A 167 3.50 5.42 -6.91
C TRP A 167 4.48 5.64 -8.05
N ALA A 168 5.28 4.60 -8.32
CA ALA A 168 6.17 4.52 -9.48
C ALA A 168 7.08 5.74 -9.70
N LEU A 169 8.15 5.84 -8.92
CA LEU A 169 9.26 6.75 -9.19
C LEU A 169 10.11 6.24 -10.36
N SER A 170 10.12 4.93 -10.60
CA SER A 170 10.72 4.28 -11.78
C SER A 170 9.85 3.14 -12.29
N ALA A 171 9.99 2.82 -13.58
CA ALA A 171 9.37 1.64 -14.18
C ALA A 171 9.85 0.34 -13.52
N PRO A 172 9.10 -0.78 -13.64
CA PRO A 172 9.52 -2.08 -13.17
C PRO A 172 10.94 -2.41 -13.62
N ASN A 173 11.82 -2.69 -12.67
CA ASN A 173 13.23 -2.91 -12.92
C ASN A 173 13.63 -4.27 -12.34
N ARG A 174 13.39 -5.33 -13.10
CA ARG A 174 13.70 -6.69 -12.67
C ARG A 174 15.22 -6.86 -12.53
N GLU A 175 15.62 -7.54 -11.46
CA GLU A 175 17.00 -7.99 -11.30
C GLU A 175 17.41 -8.83 -12.53
N PRO A 176 18.58 -8.55 -13.13
CA PRO A 176 19.06 -9.36 -14.23
C PRO A 176 19.25 -10.80 -13.76
N VAL A 177 18.66 -11.74 -14.50
CA VAL A 177 18.90 -13.18 -14.27
C VAL A 177 20.40 -13.41 -14.45
N ARG A 178 21.09 -13.73 -13.35
CA ARG A 178 22.49 -14.19 -13.45
C ARG A 178 22.41 -15.62 -13.95
N ASP A 179 22.70 -15.82 -15.21
CA ASP A 179 22.95 -17.15 -15.77
C ASP A 179 24.10 -17.78 -14.98
N SER A 180 23.80 -18.90 -14.32
CA SER A 180 24.75 -19.68 -13.51
C SER A 180 25.52 -20.62 -14.40
#